data_9d26584be347f9ea02ce5dd65d9fcbdf
#
_entry.id   9d26584be347f9ea02ce5dd65d9fcbdf
#
_cell.length_a   1.000
_cell.length_b   1.000
_cell.length_c   1.000
_cell.angle_alpha   90.00
_cell.angle_beta   90.00
_cell.angle_gamma   90.00
#
_symmetry.space_group_name_H-M   'P 1'
#
loop_
_entity.id
_entity.type
_entity.pdbx_description
1 polymer ?
#
loop_
_entity_poly.entity_id
_entity_poly.type
_entity_poly.pdbx_seq_one_letter_code
_entity_poly.pdbx_strand_id
1 'polypeptide(L)' 'MTGEHTYRVAATWTGDRGTGTSGYRDYDRSVTVEVAGKPALPVSADRPFRGDGAKWNPEDLLVAALAECHLLSYL' A
#
# COMPACT_ATOMS: atom_id res chain seq x y z
N MET A 1 -18.20 -28.08 2.21
CA MET A 1 -18.44 -26.86 1.44
C MET A 1 -17.13 -26.20 1.09
N THR A 2 -17.01 -25.86 -0.10
CA THR A 2 -15.88 -25.03 -0.48
C THR A 2 -16.43 -23.66 -0.82
N GLY A 3 -15.90 -22.65 -0.21
CA GLY A 3 -16.15 -21.28 -0.57
C GLY A 3 -14.98 -20.74 -1.33
N GLU A 4 -15.24 -20.10 -2.45
CA GLU A 4 -14.24 -19.29 -3.09
C GLU A 4 -14.29 -17.89 -2.48
N HIS A 5 -13.14 -17.41 -2.02
CA HIS A 5 -13.00 -16.07 -1.49
C HIS A 5 -12.07 -15.29 -2.41
N THR A 6 -12.61 -14.25 -3.02
CA THR A 6 -11.85 -13.41 -3.93
C THR A 6 -11.60 -12.06 -3.27
N TYR A 7 -10.36 -11.63 -3.28
CA TYR A 7 -9.96 -10.35 -2.73
C TYR A 7 -9.38 -9.50 -3.87
N ARG A 8 -9.91 -8.29 -4.04
CA ARG A 8 -9.45 -7.36 -5.07
C ARG A 8 -9.00 -6.07 -4.43
N VAL A 9 -7.79 -5.69 -4.74
CA VAL A 9 -7.18 -4.46 -4.25
C VAL A 9 -6.65 -3.70 -5.45
N ALA A 10 -6.93 -2.41 -5.51
CA ALA A 10 -6.36 -1.53 -6.52
C ALA A 10 -5.28 -0.66 -5.87
N ALA A 11 -4.11 -0.63 -6.47
CA ALA A 11 -3.03 0.27 -6.06
C ALA A 11 -2.75 1.23 -7.21
N THR A 12 -2.93 2.52 -6.96
CA THR A 12 -2.80 3.56 -7.98
C THR A 12 -1.69 4.51 -7.59
N TRP A 13 -0.71 4.68 -8.46
CA TRP A 13 0.35 5.67 -8.28
C TRP A 13 -0.21 7.08 -8.46
N THR A 14 0.03 7.93 -7.47
CA THR A 14 -0.48 9.30 -7.44
C THR A 14 0.65 10.34 -7.32
N GLY A 15 1.89 9.91 -7.49
CA GLY A 15 3.06 10.75 -7.29
C GLY A 15 3.61 11.42 -8.54
N ASP A 16 2.87 11.42 -9.64
CA ASP A 16 3.29 12.09 -10.88
C ASP A 16 3.27 13.60 -10.69
N ARG A 17 4.42 14.25 -10.89
CA ARG A 17 4.56 15.70 -10.81
C ARG A 17 4.58 16.37 -12.19
N GLY A 18 4.17 15.63 -13.21
CA GLY A 18 4.04 16.15 -14.58
C GLY A 18 5.02 15.58 -15.59
N THR A 19 6.07 14.90 -15.13
CA THR A 19 7.10 14.30 -15.99
C THR A 19 7.18 12.79 -15.86
N GLY A 20 6.19 12.16 -15.21
CA GLY A 20 6.16 10.73 -14.97
C GLY A 20 7.38 10.29 -14.18
N THR A 21 8.01 9.22 -14.62
CA THR A 21 9.20 8.66 -13.99
C THR A 21 10.48 9.07 -14.70
N SER A 22 10.54 10.31 -15.19
CA SER A 22 11.66 10.82 -15.98
C SER A 22 13.01 10.80 -15.26
N GLY A 23 13.01 10.94 -13.93
CA GLY A 23 14.21 10.84 -13.11
C GLY A 23 13.85 10.37 -11.72
N TYR A 24 14.81 9.77 -11.04
CA TYR A 24 14.60 9.14 -9.72
C TYR A 24 14.07 10.14 -8.68
N ARG A 25 14.39 11.42 -8.83
CA ARG A 25 14.00 12.49 -7.90
C ARG A 25 12.84 13.34 -8.42
N ASP A 26 12.29 13.00 -9.58
CA ASP A 26 11.31 13.84 -10.27
C ASP A 26 9.87 13.43 -10.03
N TYR A 27 9.64 12.46 -9.16
CA TYR A 27 8.30 12.01 -8.81
C TYR A 27 8.25 11.53 -7.36
N ASP A 28 7.04 11.49 -6.83
CA ASP A 28 6.78 10.97 -5.48
C ASP A 28 6.39 9.50 -5.53
N ARG A 29 6.63 8.79 -4.43
CA ARG A 29 6.28 7.38 -4.29
C ARG A 29 4.93 7.22 -3.60
N SER A 30 4.05 8.16 -3.83
CA SER A 30 2.70 8.14 -3.28
C SER A 30 1.82 7.19 -4.06
N VAL A 31 1.13 6.32 -3.35
CA VAL A 31 0.21 5.33 -3.91
C VAL A 31 -1.05 5.34 -3.07
N THR A 32 -2.20 5.22 -3.71
CA THR A 32 -3.46 5.01 -3.02
C THR A 32 -3.89 3.58 -3.19
N VAL A 33 -4.12 2.89 -2.09
CA VAL A 33 -4.63 1.51 -2.08
C VAL A 33 -6.11 1.55 -1.78
N GLU A 34 -6.90 0.88 -2.60
CA GLU A 34 -8.35 0.91 -2.50
C GLU A 34 -8.95 -0.49 -2.54
N VAL A 35 -9.94 -0.68 -1.71
CA VAL A 35 -10.81 -1.86 -1.70
C VAL A 35 -12.24 -1.35 -1.69
N ALA A 36 -13.10 -1.92 -2.51
CA ALA A 36 -14.49 -1.51 -2.59
C ALA A 36 -15.18 -1.57 -1.21
N GLY A 37 -15.84 -0.48 -0.82
CA GLY A 37 -16.55 -0.39 0.44
C GLY A 37 -15.68 -0.05 1.66
N LYS A 38 -14.39 0.24 1.46
CA LYS A 38 -13.46 0.59 2.53
C LYS A 38 -12.81 1.94 2.29
N PRO A 39 -12.38 2.63 3.34
CA PRO A 39 -11.61 3.87 3.16
C PRO A 39 -10.34 3.64 2.36
N ALA A 40 -10.01 4.59 1.51
CA ALA A 40 -8.75 4.55 0.77
C ALA A 40 -7.57 4.65 1.74
N LEU A 41 -6.50 3.94 1.43
CA LEU A 41 -5.29 3.91 2.25
C LEU A 41 -4.15 4.60 1.49
N PRO A 42 -3.68 5.76 1.95
CA PRO A 42 -2.51 6.39 1.38
C PRO A 42 -1.24 5.69 1.86
N VAL A 43 -0.41 5.27 0.93
CA VAL A 43 0.84 4.56 1.22
C VAL A 43 1.99 5.14 0.41
N SER A 44 3.21 4.77 0.76
CA SER A 44 4.41 5.19 0.05
C SER A 44 5.48 4.11 0.18
N ALA A 45 6.67 4.40 -0.32
CA ALA A 45 7.85 3.59 -0.06
C ALA A 45 8.49 4.00 1.26
N ASP A 46 9.40 3.18 1.77
CA ASP A 46 10.21 3.56 2.93
C ASP A 46 11.20 4.68 2.57
N ARG A 47 11.66 5.40 3.57
CA ARG A 47 12.55 6.56 3.40
C ARG A 47 13.82 6.27 2.58
N PRO A 48 14.52 5.14 2.75
CA PRO A 48 15.70 4.85 1.94
C PRO A 48 15.41 4.77 0.44
N PHE A 49 14.15 4.55 0.07
CA PHE A 49 13.69 4.48 -1.32
C PHE A 49 12.96 5.76 -1.73
N ARG A 50 13.25 6.87 -1.08
CA ARG A 50 12.66 8.19 -1.32
C ARG A 50 11.16 8.24 -1.09
N GLY A 51 10.66 7.42 -0.19
CA GLY A 51 9.28 7.43 0.22
C GLY A 51 9.00 8.45 1.32
N ASP A 52 7.72 8.64 1.59
CA ASP A 52 7.22 9.47 2.68
C ASP A 52 7.16 8.62 3.96
N GLY A 53 8.04 8.90 4.90
CA GLY A 53 8.12 8.18 6.16
C GLY A 53 6.91 8.34 7.09
N ALA A 54 6.00 9.27 6.78
CA ALA A 54 4.75 9.43 7.54
C ALA A 54 3.64 8.50 7.06
N LYS A 55 3.84 7.81 5.95
CA LYS A 55 2.87 6.87 5.38
C LYS A 55 3.33 5.43 5.58
N TRP A 56 2.37 4.52 5.56
CA TRP A 56 2.66 3.09 5.55
C TRP A 56 3.42 2.71 4.28
N ASN A 57 4.37 1.82 4.41
CA ASN A 57 5.11 1.27 3.28
C ASN A 57 4.73 -0.22 3.09
N PRO A 58 5.15 -0.85 1.99
CA PRO A 58 4.81 -2.26 1.73
C PRO A 58 5.28 -3.22 2.81
N GLU A 59 6.43 -2.96 3.41
CA GLU A 59 7.00 -3.80 4.47
C GLU A 59 6.13 -3.73 5.72
N ASP A 60 5.68 -2.53 6.11
CA ASP A 60 4.75 -2.35 7.22
C ASP A 60 3.45 -3.11 6.96
N LEU A 61 2.92 -3.01 5.75
CA LEU A 61 1.64 -3.65 5.39
C LEU A 61 1.75 -5.17 5.43
N LEU A 62 2.86 -5.72 4.95
CA LEU A 62 3.09 -7.16 5.00
C LEU A 62 3.18 -7.67 6.44
N VAL A 63 3.96 -6.99 7.26
CA VAL A 63 4.12 -7.36 8.68
C VAL A 63 2.80 -7.20 9.42
N ALA A 64 2.06 -6.13 9.16
CA ALA A 64 0.75 -5.91 9.77
C ALA A 64 -0.24 -7.00 9.37
N ALA A 65 -0.24 -7.41 8.11
CA ALA A 65 -1.12 -8.48 7.63
C ALA A 65 -0.84 -9.80 8.34
N LEU A 66 0.44 -10.15 8.50
CA LEU A 66 0.84 -11.37 9.20
C LEU A 66 0.46 -11.32 10.68
N ALA A 67 0.72 -10.20 11.33
CA ALA A 67 0.38 -10.01 12.74
C ALA A 67 -1.13 -10.06 12.97
N GLU A 68 -1.89 -9.40 12.12
CA GLU A 68 -3.34 -9.37 12.19
C GLU A 68 -3.94 -10.76 11.98
N CYS A 69 -3.43 -11.48 11.00
CA CYS A 69 -3.89 -12.84 10.72
C CYS A 69 -3.66 -13.76 11.93
N HIS A 70 -2.48 -13.67 12.54
CA HIS A 70 -2.16 -14.43 13.73
C HIS A 70 -3.06 -14.05 14.92
N LEU A 71 -3.23 -12.77 15.15
CA LEU A 71 -4.07 -12.26 16.24
C LEU A 71 -5.52 -12.73 16.07
N LEU A 72 -6.09 -12.56 14.88
CA LEU A 72 -7.47 -12.96 14.62
C LEU A 72 -7.67 -14.46 14.76
N SER A 73 -6.68 -15.25 14.39
CA SER A 73 -6.73 -16.71 14.58
C SER A 73 -6.71 -17.11 16.06
N TYR A 74 -6.21 -16.24 16.93
CA TYR A 74 -6.14 -16.48 18.36
C TYR A 74 -7.45 -16.14 19.08
N LEU A 75 -8.22 -15.22 18.53
CA LEU A 75 -9.47 -14.80 19.14
C LEU A 75 -10.57 -15.85 18.94
#